data_78fa59eedee8c0f855e42f326f14c67a
#
_entry.id   78fa59eedee8c0f855e42f326f14c67a
#
_cell.length_a   1.000
_cell.length_b   1.000
_cell.length_c   1.000
_cell.angle_alpha   90.00
_cell.angle_beta   90.00
_cell.angle_gamma   90.00
#
_symmetry.space_group_name_H-M   'P 1'
#
loop_
_entity.id
_entity.type
_entity.pdbx_description
1 polymer ?
#
loop_
_entity_poly.entity_id
_entity_poly.type
_entity_poly.pdbx_seq_one_letter_code
_entity_poly.pdbx_strand_id
1 'polypeptide(L)'
;MTYLVSYDLNKPGKNYDDLYEAIKNASNGTWCKPLRSVYIINSNLTAKAIYDKLSPCLDSNDLVLVIEVTKESYWYLEKDVSEHLYKMLQ
;
A
#
# COMPACT_ATOMS: atom_id res chain seq x y z
N MET A 1 -7.59 5.77 9.13
CA MET A 1 -6.49 6.56 8.54
C MET A 1 -6.15 6.00 7.16
N THR A 2 -5.55 6.79 6.33
CA THR A 2 -5.17 6.39 4.98
C THR A 2 -3.65 6.35 4.86
N TYR A 3 -3.12 5.27 4.31
CA TYR A 3 -1.68 5.07 4.19
C TYR A 3 -1.29 4.77 2.75
N LEU A 4 -0.12 5.27 2.37
CA LEU A 4 0.56 4.87 1.16
C LEU A 4 1.58 3.80 1.54
N VAL A 5 1.55 2.67 0.84
CA VAL A 5 2.53 1.61 0.97
C VAL A 5 3.27 1.50 -0.35
N SER A 6 4.53 1.89 -0.34
CA SER A 6 5.38 1.84 -1.52
C SER A 6 6.51 0.84 -1.29
N TYR A 7 6.88 0.11 -2.31
CA TYR A 7 7.88 -0.95 -2.15
C TYR A 7 8.78 -1.05 -3.37
N ASP A 8 9.96 -1.59 -3.12
CA ASP A 8 10.96 -1.86 -4.13
C ASP A 8 11.40 -3.31 -3.91
N LEU A 9 10.96 -4.21 -4.78
CA LEU A 9 11.10 -5.65 -4.58
C LEU A 9 12.26 -6.16 -5.45
N ASN A 10 13.28 -6.72 -4.81
CA ASN A 10 14.58 -6.92 -5.42
C ASN A 10 15.04 -8.39 -5.44
N LYS A 11 14.13 -9.35 -5.26
CA LYS A 11 14.49 -10.77 -5.39
C LYS A 11 13.93 -11.33 -6.70
N PRO A 12 14.77 -11.50 -7.73
CA PRO A 12 14.32 -12.07 -9.00
C PRO A 12 13.71 -13.46 -8.83
N GLY A 13 12.60 -13.70 -9.54
CA GLY A 13 11.95 -15.01 -9.53
C GLY A 13 11.08 -15.28 -8.31
N LYS A 14 11.08 -14.42 -7.29
CA LYS A 14 10.23 -14.59 -6.14
C LYS A 14 8.80 -14.19 -6.48
N ASN A 15 7.83 -15.00 -6.02
CA ASN A 15 6.42 -14.65 -6.06
C ASN A 15 6.10 -13.83 -4.81
N TYR A 16 5.61 -12.61 -4.98
CA TYR A 16 5.28 -11.69 -3.90
C TYR A 16 3.80 -11.64 -3.56
N ASP A 17 3.04 -12.65 -3.96
CA ASP A 17 1.60 -12.66 -3.67
C ASP A 17 1.31 -12.57 -2.18
N ASP A 18 2.15 -13.17 -1.33
CA ASP A 18 2.00 -13.07 0.12
C ASP A 18 2.09 -11.63 0.60
N LEU A 19 3.01 -10.85 0.03
CA LEU A 19 3.14 -9.43 0.37
C LEU A 19 1.89 -8.65 -0.04
N TYR A 20 1.40 -8.87 -1.24
CA TYR A 20 0.20 -8.17 -1.72
C TYR A 20 -1.01 -8.51 -0.87
N GLU A 21 -1.17 -9.78 -0.51
CA GLU A 21 -2.26 -10.19 0.39
C GLU A 21 -2.10 -9.58 1.78
N ALA A 22 -0.87 -9.50 2.30
CA ALA A 22 -0.62 -8.88 3.60
C ALA A 22 -0.99 -7.39 3.59
N ILE A 23 -0.70 -6.69 2.50
CA ILE A 23 -1.09 -5.28 2.36
C ILE A 23 -2.61 -5.15 2.39
N LYS A 24 -3.32 -5.96 1.62
CA LYS A 24 -4.79 -5.93 1.57
C LYS A 24 -5.38 -6.30 2.92
N ASN A 25 -4.80 -7.27 3.61
CA ASN A 25 -5.26 -7.69 4.93
C ASN A 25 -5.00 -6.64 6.02
N ALA A 26 -3.99 -5.79 5.84
CA ALA A 26 -3.74 -4.68 6.75
C ALA A 26 -4.77 -3.56 6.58
N SER A 27 -5.46 -3.50 5.44
CA SER A 27 -6.54 -2.55 5.21
C SER A 27 -7.80 -2.97 5.95
N ASN A 28 -8.74 -2.03 6.07
CA ASN A 28 -10.06 -2.34 6.60
C ASN A 28 -11.03 -2.83 5.52
N GLY A 29 -10.52 -3.26 4.38
CA GLY A 29 -11.29 -3.71 3.23
C GLY A 29 -11.30 -2.72 2.07
N THR A 30 -10.79 -1.51 2.27
CA THR A 30 -10.75 -0.47 1.24
C THR A 30 -9.31 -0.16 0.86
N TRP A 31 -8.99 -0.38 -0.39
CA TRP A 31 -7.63 -0.18 -0.90
C TRP A 31 -7.69 0.06 -2.41
N CYS A 32 -6.62 0.64 -2.94
CA CYS A 32 -6.40 0.68 -4.38
C CYS A 32 -4.91 0.54 -4.68
N LYS A 33 -4.60 0.24 -5.93
CA LYS A 33 -3.21 0.16 -6.40
C LYS A 33 -3.04 1.16 -7.53
N PRO A 34 -2.75 2.44 -7.20
CA PRO A 34 -2.71 3.49 -8.21
C PRO A 34 -1.49 3.41 -9.12
N LEU A 35 -0.41 2.81 -8.64
CA LEU A 35 0.83 2.67 -9.40
C LEU A 35 1.38 1.27 -9.18
N ARG A 36 2.33 0.86 -10.03
CA ARG A 36 2.85 -0.52 -10.02
C ARG A 36 3.43 -0.97 -8.69
N SER A 37 4.07 -0.06 -7.97
CA SER A 37 4.75 -0.37 -6.70
C SER A 37 4.16 0.40 -5.54
N VAL A 38 2.88 0.77 -5.63
CA VAL A 38 2.21 1.57 -4.62
C VAL A 38 0.80 1.05 -4.38
N TYR A 39 0.49 0.80 -3.12
CA TYR A 39 -0.89 0.63 -2.65
C TYR A 39 -1.28 1.81 -1.79
N ILE A 40 -2.54 2.22 -1.87
CA ILE A 40 -3.15 3.13 -0.90
C ILE A 40 -4.20 2.32 -0.16
N ILE A 41 -4.15 2.34 1.17
CA ILE A 41 -5.08 1.56 2.00
C ILE A 41 -5.70 2.43 3.08
N ASN A 42 -6.95 2.16 3.42
CA ASN A 42 -7.56 2.65 4.65
C ASN A 42 -7.34 1.58 5.73
N SER A 43 -6.88 1.99 6.90
CA SER A 43 -6.55 1.03 7.95
C SER A 43 -6.76 1.65 9.33
N ASN A 44 -7.11 0.78 10.28
CA ASN A 44 -7.20 1.16 11.69
C ASN A 44 -5.88 0.95 12.43
N LEU A 45 -4.86 0.46 11.74
CA LEU A 45 -3.56 0.18 12.33
C LEU A 45 -2.66 1.41 12.25
N THR A 46 -1.61 1.41 13.06
CA THR A 46 -0.52 2.38 12.91
C THR A 46 0.39 1.98 11.74
N ALA A 47 1.21 2.91 11.27
CA ALA A 47 2.18 2.60 10.21
C ALA A 47 3.13 1.47 10.64
N LYS A 48 3.58 1.47 11.89
CA LYS A 48 4.46 0.43 12.42
C LYS A 48 3.76 -0.92 12.43
N ALA A 49 2.49 -0.97 12.85
CA ALA A 49 1.73 -2.21 12.87
C ALA A 49 1.50 -2.75 11.45
N ILE A 50 1.26 -1.88 10.48
CA ILE A 50 1.17 -2.28 9.08
C ILE A 50 2.51 -2.88 8.63
N TYR A 51 3.62 -2.17 8.88
CA TYR A 51 4.94 -2.66 8.53
C TYR A 51 5.21 -4.05 9.14
N ASP A 52 4.83 -4.25 10.39
CA ASP A 52 5.06 -5.52 11.08
C ASP A 52 4.32 -6.68 10.40
N LYS A 53 3.19 -6.41 9.77
CA LYS A 53 2.47 -7.42 9.00
C LYS A 53 3.13 -7.73 7.66
N LEU A 54 3.84 -6.78 7.08
CA LEU A 54 4.51 -6.94 5.79
C LEU A 54 5.89 -7.59 5.93
N SER A 55 6.55 -7.34 7.03
CA SER A 55 7.96 -7.71 7.24
C SER A 55 8.24 -9.20 6.98
N PRO A 56 7.40 -10.15 7.42
CA PRO A 56 7.67 -11.57 7.14
C PRO A 56 7.67 -11.92 5.65
N CYS A 57 7.09 -11.08 4.80
CA CYS A 57 6.99 -11.33 3.36
C CYS A 57 8.15 -10.73 2.57
N LEU A 58 9.08 -10.06 3.24
CA LEU A 58 10.17 -9.34 2.59
C LEU A 58 11.46 -10.12 2.65
N ASP A 59 12.25 -10.01 1.60
CA ASP A 59 13.64 -10.49 1.59
C ASP A 59 14.57 -9.37 2.05
N SER A 60 15.83 -9.74 2.33
CA SER A 60 16.81 -8.80 2.88
C SER A 60 17.08 -7.58 2.00
N ASN A 61 16.89 -7.72 0.68
CA ASN A 61 17.13 -6.63 -0.26
C ASN A 61 15.86 -5.87 -0.64
N ASP A 62 14.72 -6.26 -0.11
CA ASP A 62 13.47 -5.57 -0.39
C ASP A 62 13.34 -4.34 0.48
N LEU A 63 12.72 -3.30 -0.06
CA LEU A 63 12.49 -2.04 0.63
C LEU A 63 10.99 -1.75 0.65
N VAL A 64 10.51 -1.19 1.76
CA VAL A 64 9.12 -0.80 1.88
C VAL A 64 9.01 0.50 2.69
N LEU A 65 8.06 1.32 2.29
CA LEU A 65 7.74 2.58 2.96
C LEU A 65 6.24 2.57 3.27
N VAL A 66 5.89 2.84 4.52
CA VAL A 66 4.50 3.01 4.94
C VAL A 66 4.37 4.41 5.52
N ILE A 67 3.52 5.23 4.93
CA ILE A 67 3.39 6.62 5.34
C ILE A 67 1.92 7.03 5.30
N GLU A 68 1.48 7.76 6.33
CA GLU A 68 0.12 8.28 6.35
C GLU A 68 -0.02 9.40 5.33
N VAL A 69 -1.15 9.40 4.59
CA VAL A 69 -1.46 10.42 3.60
C VAL A 69 -2.71 11.17 4.00
N THR A 70 -2.80 12.41 3.54
CA THR A 70 -3.91 13.30 3.84
C THR A 70 -4.63 13.71 2.56
N LYS A 71 -5.70 14.51 2.72
CA LYS A 71 -6.44 15.07 1.58
C LYS A 71 -5.61 16.04 0.76
N GLU A 72 -4.55 16.60 1.34
CA GLU A 72 -3.65 17.50 0.60
C GLU A 72 -2.80 16.66 -0.33
N SER A 73 -3.34 16.42 -1.53
CA SER A 73 -2.76 15.52 -2.51
C SER A 73 -3.27 15.88 -3.89
N TYR A 74 -2.49 15.52 -4.90
CA TYR A 74 -2.88 15.74 -6.28
C TYR A 74 -2.30 14.61 -7.12
N TRP A 75 -2.98 14.26 -8.23
CA TRP A 75 -2.55 13.12 -9.02
C TRP A 75 -3.06 13.16 -10.45
N TYR A 76 -2.44 12.33 -11.27
CA TYR A 76 -2.89 12.01 -12.61
C TYR A 76 -2.85 10.49 -12.74
N LEU A 77 -4.01 9.86 -12.71
CA LEU A 77 -4.16 8.41 -12.65
C LEU A 77 -5.27 7.96 -13.59
N GLU A 78 -5.36 6.64 -13.79
CA GLU A 78 -6.47 6.03 -14.49
C GLU A 78 -7.79 6.50 -13.87
N LYS A 79 -8.82 6.67 -14.70
CA LYS A 79 -10.08 7.28 -14.25
C LYS A 79 -10.71 6.51 -13.08
N ASP A 80 -10.81 5.18 -13.20
CA ASP A 80 -11.45 4.37 -12.16
C ASP A 80 -10.68 4.45 -10.84
N VAL A 81 -9.36 4.39 -10.92
CA VAL A 81 -8.50 4.49 -9.75
C VAL A 81 -8.61 5.87 -9.14
N SER A 82 -8.61 6.90 -9.97
CA SER A 82 -8.74 8.29 -9.52
C SER A 82 -10.02 8.51 -8.72
N GLU A 83 -11.14 8.02 -9.23
CA GLU A 83 -12.43 8.16 -8.54
C GLU A 83 -12.44 7.41 -7.21
N HIS A 84 -11.88 6.20 -7.19
CA HIS A 84 -11.81 5.39 -5.97
C HIS A 84 -10.93 6.05 -4.91
N LEU A 85 -9.75 6.53 -5.32
CA LEU A 85 -8.83 7.22 -4.41
C LEU A 85 -9.44 8.47 -3.82
N TYR A 86 -10.15 9.25 -4.64
CA TYR A 86 -10.85 10.45 -4.16
C TYR A 86 -11.80 10.10 -3.02
N LYS A 87 -12.58 9.03 -3.19
CA LYS A 87 -13.52 8.58 -2.14
C LYS A 87 -12.79 8.11 -0.90
N MET A 88 -11.66 7.43 -1.06
CA MET A 88 -10.88 6.94 0.08
C MET A 88 -10.36 8.07 0.97
N LEU A 89 -10.11 9.23 0.38
CA LEU A 89 -9.54 10.38 1.09
C LEU A 89 -10.60 11.30 1.70
N GLN A 90 -11.88 11.01 1.56
CA GLN A 90 -12.98 11.83 2.13
C GLN A 90 -13.17 11.65 3.65
#